data_64c9f91c12f1d0925bdd28ac5857c99c
#
_entry.id   64c9f91c12f1d0925bdd28ac5857c99c
#
_cell.length_a   1.000
_cell.length_b   1.000
_cell.length_c   1.000
_cell.angle_alpha   90.00
_cell.angle_beta   90.00
_cell.angle_gamma   90.00
#
_symmetry.space_group_name_H-M   'P 1'
#
loop_
_entity.id
_entity.type
_entity.pdbx_description
1 polymer ?
#
loop_
_entity_poly.entity_id
_entity_poly.type
_entity_poly.pdbx_seq_one_letter_code
_entity_poly.pdbx_strand_id
1 'polypeptide(L)'
;RLDDITKQQIYTDIYDDAEWLIGVVENLLSVTRLNDGRLKIKFTDQLLDEVIAESLRHISRKHDAYKIQVECEELILAHMDVRLIIQVLVNLIDNAIKYTPQGSTICIRGLRTDGRAQISVEDNGPGIADEMKSHIFEMFYTGKTTIADSHRSLGLGLALCHSIIEAHEGELTLKDNYPHGCIFVFTLPLSEVTLNE
;
A
#
# COMPACT_ATOMS: atom_id res chain seq x y z
N ARG A 1 -22.00 -36.24 9.37
CA ARG A 1 -22.49 -35.08 8.60
C ARG A 1 -22.05 -33.84 9.33
N LEU A 2 -21.32 -32.94 8.61
CA LEU A 2 -20.99 -31.64 9.14
C LEU A 2 -22.27 -30.84 9.38
N ASP A 3 -22.35 -30.11 10.50
CA ASP A 3 -23.44 -29.19 10.74
C ASP A 3 -23.40 -27.99 9.78
N ASP A 4 -24.48 -27.23 9.68
CA ASP A 4 -24.57 -26.15 8.70
C ASP A 4 -23.68 -24.96 9.06
N ILE A 5 -23.35 -24.75 10.33
CA ILE A 5 -22.45 -23.75 10.81
C ILE A 5 -21.01 -24.09 10.34
N THR A 6 -20.58 -25.32 10.54
CA THR A 6 -19.25 -25.79 10.07
C THR A 6 -19.12 -25.71 8.54
N LYS A 7 -20.19 -26.06 7.79
CA LYS A 7 -20.16 -25.89 6.32
C LYS A 7 -20.01 -24.43 5.91
N GLN A 8 -20.78 -23.54 6.55
CA GLN A 8 -20.70 -22.11 6.27
C GLN A 8 -19.29 -21.57 6.53
N GLN A 9 -18.67 -21.99 7.63
CA GLN A 9 -17.29 -21.59 7.95
C GLN A 9 -16.31 -22.10 6.88
N ILE A 10 -16.41 -23.36 6.47
CA ILE A 10 -15.56 -23.92 5.42
C ILE A 10 -15.73 -23.16 4.09
N TYR A 11 -16.95 -22.79 3.71
CA TYR A 11 -17.17 -22.01 2.50
C TYR A 11 -16.54 -20.62 2.59
N THR A 12 -16.64 -19.95 3.73
CA THR A 12 -15.99 -18.66 3.97
C THR A 12 -14.47 -18.80 3.89
N ASP A 13 -13.91 -19.80 4.54
CA ASP A 13 -12.46 -20.05 4.53
C ASP A 13 -11.94 -20.34 3.11
N ILE A 14 -12.66 -21.17 2.33
CA ILE A 14 -12.30 -21.44 0.92
C ILE A 14 -12.39 -20.17 0.07
N TYR A 15 -13.40 -19.35 0.27
CA TYR A 15 -13.57 -18.09 -0.46
C TYR A 15 -12.42 -17.13 -0.15
N ASP A 16 -12.10 -16.94 1.14
CA ASP A 16 -11.01 -16.08 1.60
C ASP A 16 -9.64 -16.56 1.06
N ASP A 17 -9.41 -17.89 1.05
CA ASP A 17 -8.18 -18.47 0.51
C ASP A 17 -8.08 -18.28 -1.02
N ALA A 18 -9.19 -18.41 -1.73
CA ALA A 18 -9.22 -18.18 -3.18
C ALA A 18 -8.97 -16.71 -3.53
N GLU A 19 -9.58 -15.76 -2.83
CA GLU A 19 -9.32 -14.33 -3.00
C GLU A 19 -7.85 -13.98 -2.71
N TRP A 20 -7.30 -14.55 -1.63
CA TRP A 20 -5.90 -14.38 -1.30
C TRP A 20 -4.97 -14.89 -2.41
N LEU A 21 -5.23 -16.12 -2.95
CA LEU A 21 -4.42 -16.69 -4.04
C LEU A 21 -4.50 -15.83 -5.31
N ILE A 22 -5.66 -15.28 -5.65
CA ILE A 22 -5.82 -14.37 -6.79
C ILE A 22 -4.92 -13.14 -6.58
N GLY A 23 -4.98 -12.49 -5.41
CA GLY A 23 -4.14 -11.34 -5.10
C GLY A 23 -2.64 -11.63 -5.17
N VAL A 24 -2.23 -12.83 -4.75
CA VAL A 24 -0.84 -13.30 -4.87
C VAL A 24 -0.40 -13.40 -6.32
N VAL A 25 -1.21 -14.06 -7.17
CA VAL A 25 -0.91 -14.24 -8.60
C VAL A 25 -0.86 -12.89 -9.31
N GLU A 26 -1.82 -11.99 -9.02
CA GLU A 26 -1.87 -10.65 -9.59
C GLU A 26 -0.64 -9.82 -9.21
N ASN A 27 -0.24 -9.85 -7.94
CA ASN A 27 0.96 -9.16 -7.48
C ASN A 27 2.23 -9.72 -8.14
N LEU A 28 2.37 -11.03 -8.23
CA LEU A 28 3.53 -11.67 -8.88
C LEU A 28 3.60 -11.31 -10.37
N LEU A 29 2.47 -11.37 -11.07
CA LEU A 29 2.39 -10.98 -12.48
C LEU A 29 2.69 -9.50 -12.68
N SER A 30 2.27 -8.63 -11.76
CA SER A 30 2.54 -7.20 -11.83
C SER A 30 4.02 -6.90 -11.65
N VAL A 31 4.68 -7.50 -10.63
CA VAL A 31 6.12 -7.34 -10.40
C VAL A 31 6.93 -7.84 -11.60
N THR A 32 6.61 -9.04 -12.13
CA THR A 32 7.34 -9.59 -13.28
C THR A 32 7.19 -8.75 -14.52
N ARG A 33 5.98 -8.23 -14.81
CA ARG A 33 5.74 -7.37 -15.97
C ARG A 33 6.42 -6.00 -15.85
N LEU A 34 6.50 -5.44 -14.64
CA LEU A 34 7.24 -4.20 -14.37
C LEU A 34 8.73 -4.42 -14.61
N ASN A 35 9.33 -5.44 -14.01
CA ASN A 35 10.76 -5.74 -14.12
C ASN A 35 11.19 -6.08 -15.56
N ASP A 36 10.32 -6.74 -16.32
CA ASP A 36 10.56 -7.07 -17.74
C ASP A 36 10.34 -5.86 -18.69
N GLY A 37 9.91 -4.71 -18.17
CA GLY A 37 9.55 -3.55 -18.99
C GLY A 37 8.33 -3.78 -19.91
N ARG A 38 7.54 -4.83 -19.62
CA ARG A 38 6.38 -5.21 -20.44
C ARG A 38 5.09 -4.52 -19.99
N LEU A 39 5.08 -3.91 -18.81
CA LEU A 39 3.93 -3.14 -18.35
C LEU A 39 3.91 -1.77 -19.03
N LYS A 40 2.87 -1.51 -19.82
CA LYS A 40 2.63 -0.18 -20.38
C LYS A 40 2.02 0.69 -19.30
N ILE A 41 2.82 1.55 -18.68
CA ILE A 41 2.36 2.54 -17.70
C ILE A 41 1.65 3.66 -18.46
N LYS A 42 0.45 4.01 -18.00
CA LYS A 42 -0.35 5.08 -18.59
C LYS A 42 -0.29 6.31 -17.70
N PHE A 43 0.72 7.11 -17.91
CA PHE A 43 0.86 8.36 -17.17
C PHE A 43 -0.23 9.38 -17.53
N THR A 44 -0.82 9.96 -16.53
CA THR A 44 -1.76 11.08 -16.61
C THR A 44 -1.56 12.03 -15.44
N ASP A 45 -1.91 13.29 -15.63
CA ASP A 45 -1.85 14.29 -14.57
C ASP A 45 -3.12 14.21 -13.73
N GLN A 46 -2.96 13.96 -12.45
CA GLN A 46 -4.08 13.70 -11.54
C GLN A 46 -3.92 14.44 -10.23
N LEU A 47 -5.04 14.86 -9.66
CA LEU A 47 -5.09 15.43 -8.33
C LEU A 47 -4.86 14.34 -7.28
N LEU A 48 -3.88 14.57 -6.41
CA LEU A 48 -3.46 13.59 -5.40
C LEU A 48 -4.56 13.27 -4.39
N ASP A 49 -5.32 14.25 -3.96
CA ASP A 49 -6.44 14.09 -3.03
C ASP A 49 -7.54 13.17 -3.60
N GLU A 50 -7.84 13.27 -4.91
CA GLU A 50 -8.79 12.38 -5.58
C GLU A 50 -8.28 10.93 -5.62
N VAL A 51 -6.99 10.73 -5.88
CA VAL A 51 -6.36 9.39 -5.91
C VAL A 51 -6.34 8.78 -4.51
N ILE A 52 -6.05 9.57 -3.47
CA ILE A 52 -6.14 9.11 -2.07
C ILE A 52 -7.58 8.74 -1.73
N ALA A 53 -8.55 9.59 -2.05
CA ALA A 53 -9.97 9.32 -1.79
C ALA A 53 -10.46 8.05 -2.50
N GLU A 54 -10.02 7.81 -3.75
CA GLU A 54 -10.36 6.60 -4.48
C GLU A 54 -9.73 5.36 -3.85
N SER A 55 -8.46 5.43 -3.41
CA SER A 55 -7.78 4.32 -2.76
C SER A 55 -8.51 3.85 -1.49
N LEU A 56 -9.08 4.79 -0.71
CA LEU A 56 -9.85 4.47 0.49
C LEU A 56 -11.13 3.69 0.21
N ARG A 57 -11.72 3.81 -0.98
CA ARG A 57 -12.90 3.01 -1.40
C ARG A 57 -12.57 1.54 -1.67
N HIS A 58 -11.29 1.25 -1.95
CA HIS A 58 -10.81 -0.11 -2.22
C HIS A 58 -10.35 -0.87 -0.98
N ILE A 59 -10.27 -0.18 0.17
CA ILE A 59 -9.86 -0.83 1.42
C ILE A 59 -11.00 -1.72 1.94
N SER A 60 -10.65 -2.91 2.43
CA SER A 60 -11.60 -3.86 2.99
C SER A 60 -12.38 -3.26 4.19
N ARG A 61 -13.63 -3.71 4.41
CA ARG A 61 -14.51 -3.25 5.52
C ARG A 61 -13.91 -3.38 6.93
N LYS A 62 -12.75 -4.00 7.08
CA LYS A 62 -12.01 -4.10 8.35
C LYS A 62 -11.48 -2.74 8.83
N HIS A 63 -11.46 -1.71 7.98
CA HIS A 63 -11.03 -0.36 8.35
C HIS A 63 -11.92 0.33 9.39
N ASP A 64 -13.19 -0.11 9.56
CA ASP A 64 -14.13 0.46 10.55
C ASP A 64 -13.60 0.38 12.00
N ALA A 65 -12.65 -0.52 12.25
CA ALA A 65 -11.98 -0.66 13.55
C ALA A 65 -10.78 0.29 13.73
N TYR A 66 -10.44 1.12 12.74
CA TYR A 66 -9.28 2.02 12.74
C TYR A 66 -9.70 3.46 12.51
N LYS A 67 -8.89 4.42 12.99
CA LYS A 67 -9.07 5.85 12.70
C LYS A 67 -8.23 6.23 11.50
N ILE A 68 -8.82 6.30 10.32
CA ILE A 68 -8.13 6.77 9.13
C ILE A 68 -8.28 8.29 9.02
N GLN A 69 -7.15 8.99 8.94
CA GLN A 69 -7.07 10.44 8.78
C GLN A 69 -6.37 10.75 7.45
N VAL A 70 -6.86 11.77 6.75
CA VAL A 70 -6.26 12.24 5.50
C VAL A 70 -5.92 13.72 5.65
N GLU A 71 -4.68 14.06 5.43
CA GLU A 71 -4.14 15.41 5.43
C GLU A 71 -3.41 15.62 4.10
N CYS A 72 -4.07 16.28 3.15
CA CYS A 72 -3.49 16.53 1.83
C CYS A 72 -3.50 18.03 1.55
N GLU A 73 -2.38 18.58 1.09
CA GLU A 73 -2.32 19.94 0.57
C GLU A 73 -3.20 20.05 -0.67
N GLU A 74 -3.83 21.19 -0.84
CA GLU A 74 -4.71 21.45 -1.97
C GLU A 74 -3.93 21.48 -3.30
N LEU A 75 -4.59 21.00 -4.37
CA LEU A 75 -4.15 21.15 -5.75
C LEU A 75 -2.77 20.53 -6.06
N ILE A 76 -2.38 19.44 -5.39
CA ILE A 76 -1.20 18.68 -5.80
C ILE A 76 -1.55 17.90 -7.07
N LEU A 77 -1.02 18.37 -8.21
CA LEU A 77 -1.12 17.67 -9.48
C LEU A 77 0.16 16.85 -9.70
N ALA A 78 0.03 15.53 -9.83
CA ALA A 78 1.17 14.64 -10.01
C ALA A 78 1.00 13.78 -11.27
N HIS A 79 2.13 13.48 -11.92
CA HIS A 79 2.19 12.66 -13.13
C HIS A 79 2.29 11.19 -12.77
N MET A 80 1.22 10.40 -13.00
CA MET A 80 1.15 9.04 -12.52
C MET A 80 0.21 8.13 -13.33
N ASP A 81 0.39 6.82 -13.22
CA ASP A 81 -0.66 5.84 -13.55
C ASP A 81 -1.53 5.62 -12.30
N VAL A 82 -2.74 6.16 -12.34
CA VAL A 82 -3.68 6.18 -11.20
C VAL A 82 -3.92 4.78 -10.63
N ARG A 83 -4.07 3.76 -11.49
CA ARG A 83 -4.38 2.40 -11.03
C ARG A 83 -3.22 1.81 -10.22
N LEU A 84 -1.98 2.07 -10.66
CA LEU A 84 -0.79 1.59 -10.00
C LEU A 84 -0.56 2.32 -8.66
N ILE A 85 -0.80 3.63 -8.63
CA ILE A 85 -0.67 4.40 -7.38
C ILE A 85 -1.78 4.05 -6.38
N ILE A 86 -3.01 3.84 -6.82
CA ILE A 86 -4.07 3.28 -5.96
C ILE A 86 -3.62 1.92 -5.37
N GLN A 87 -3.02 1.05 -6.16
CA GLN A 87 -2.52 -0.24 -5.68
C GLN A 87 -1.41 -0.07 -4.63
N VAL A 88 -0.51 0.91 -4.79
CA VAL A 88 0.50 1.25 -3.78
C VAL A 88 -0.18 1.70 -2.49
N LEU A 89 -1.10 2.66 -2.56
CA LEU A 89 -1.80 3.19 -1.38
C LEU A 89 -2.57 2.10 -0.65
N VAL A 90 -3.34 1.28 -1.37
CA VAL A 90 -4.10 0.15 -0.79
C VAL A 90 -3.15 -0.82 -0.09
N ASN A 91 -2.03 -1.22 -0.72
CA ASN A 91 -1.06 -2.12 -0.10
C ASN A 91 -0.44 -1.53 1.18
N LEU A 92 -0.09 -0.24 1.19
CA LEU A 92 0.49 0.41 2.37
C LEU A 92 -0.53 0.55 3.51
N ILE A 93 -1.77 0.91 3.19
CA ILE A 93 -2.85 1.05 4.18
C ILE A 93 -3.25 -0.33 4.73
N ASP A 94 -3.37 -1.36 3.89
CA ASP A 94 -3.66 -2.73 4.33
C ASP A 94 -2.53 -3.28 5.22
N ASN A 95 -1.27 -2.94 4.94
CA ASN A 95 -0.15 -3.26 5.83
C ASN A 95 -0.31 -2.57 7.18
N ALA A 96 -0.65 -1.28 7.22
CA ALA A 96 -0.90 -0.56 8.46
C ALA A 96 -2.05 -1.21 9.26
N ILE A 97 -3.18 -1.52 8.62
CA ILE A 97 -4.31 -2.22 9.24
C ILE A 97 -3.90 -3.59 9.79
N LYS A 98 -3.09 -4.34 9.05
CA LYS A 98 -2.69 -5.70 9.41
C LYS A 98 -1.75 -5.76 10.59
N TYR A 99 -0.81 -4.82 10.68
CA TYR A 99 0.28 -4.86 11.66
C TYR A 99 0.07 -3.93 12.86
N THR A 100 -1.06 -3.23 12.93
CA THR A 100 -1.40 -2.40 14.10
C THR A 100 -2.59 -2.97 14.87
N PRO A 101 -2.68 -2.74 16.17
CA PRO A 101 -3.85 -3.12 16.97
C PRO A 101 -5.12 -2.39 16.50
N GLN A 102 -6.28 -3.00 16.70
CA GLN A 102 -7.56 -2.32 16.48
C GLN A 102 -7.66 -1.06 17.33
N GLY A 103 -8.27 -0.01 16.78
CA GLY A 103 -8.35 1.31 17.40
C GLY A 103 -7.16 2.22 17.10
N SER A 104 -6.14 1.72 16.41
CA SER A 104 -4.99 2.51 15.95
C SER A 104 -5.40 3.62 14.99
N THR A 105 -4.55 4.65 14.91
CA THR A 105 -4.68 5.72 13.93
C THR A 105 -3.75 5.47 12.76
N ILE A 106 -4.27 5.57 11.55
CA ILE A 106 -3.54 5.53 10.29
C ILE A 106 -3.72 6.88 9.62
N CYS A 107 -2.63 7.59 9.34
CA CYS A 107 -2.66 8.89 8.71
C CYS A 107 -2.05 8.82 7.31
N ILE A 108 -2.77 9.35 6.32
CA ILE A 108 -2.28 9.51 4.96
C ILE A 108 -2.02 10.98 4.75
N ARG A 109 -0.77 11.35 4.40
CA ARG A 109 -0.43 12.73 4.09
C ARG A 109 0.02 12.90 2.66
N GLY A 110 -0.37 14.02 2.06
CA GLY A 110 0.09 14.46 0.76
C GLY A 110 0.59 15.90 0.84
N LEU A 111 1.84 16.13 0.46
CA LEU A 111 2.44 17.47 0.48
C LEU A 111 3.43 17.66 -0.69
N ARG A 112 3.76 18.92 -0.99
CA ARG A 112 4.80 19.26 -1.95
C ARG A 112 6.13 19.43 -1.22
N THR A 113 7.15 18.74 -1.68
CA THR A 113 8.50 18.82 -1.12
C THR A 113 9.52 18.70 -2.25
N ASP A 114 10.47 19.64 -2.31
CA ASP A 114 11.59 19.60 -3.26
C ASP A 114 11.19 19.39 -4.73
N GLY A 115 10.07 20.03 -5.13
CA GLY A 115 9.55 19.92 -6.50
C GLY A 115 8.90 18.57 -6.84
N ARG A 116 8.56 17.77 -5.83
CA ARG A 116 7.87 16.51 -5.97
C ARG A 116 6.59 16.46 -5.11
N ALA A 117 5.65 15.61 -5.49
CA ALA A 117 4.58 15.20 -4.60
C ALA A 117 5.12 14.14 -3.65
N GLN A 118 5.06 14.38 -2.35
CA GLN A 118 5.42 13.41 -1.32
C GLN A 118 4.15 12.89 -0.67
N ILE A 119 4.03 11.59 -0.58
CA ILE A 119 2.89 10.92 0.05
C ILE A 119 3.43 10.04 1.17
N SER A 120 2.81 10.10 2.36
CA SER A 120 3.12 9.21 3.47
C SER A 120 1.89 8.45 3.94
N VAL A 121 2.11 7.20 4.36
CA VAL A 121 1.16 6.39 5.12
C VAL A 121 1.82 6.09 6.45
N GLU A 122 1.21 6.59 7.52
CA GLU A 122 1.75 6.57 8.86
C GLU A 122 0.84 5.75 9.78
N ASP A 123 1.44 4.90 10.59
CA ASP A 123 0.74 4.13 11.61
C ASP A 123 1.38 4.35 12.99
N ASN A 124 0.65 4.02 14.03
CA ASN A 124 1.12 4.03 15.41
C ASN A 124 1.22 2.60 15.98
N GLY A 125 1.58 1.64 15.14
CA GLY A 125 1.79 0.24 15.48
C GLY A 125 3.11 -0.02 16.24
N PRO A 126 3.55 -1.28 16.30
CA PRO A 126 4.77 -1.66 17.03
C PRO A 126 6.06 -1.20 16.32
N GLY A 127 6.01 -0.74 15.07
CA GLY A 127 7.19 -0.44 14.26
C GLY A 127 7.85 -1.69 13.67
N ILE A 128 8.99 -1.49 13.02
CA ILE A 128 9.79 -2.55 12.37
C ILE A 128 11.20 -2.50 12.95
N ALA A 129 11.72 -3.67 13.38
CA ALA A 129 13.07 -3.79 13.91
C ALA A 129 14.13 -3.40 12.86
N ASP A 130 15.21 -2.74 13.29
CA ASP A 130 16.22 -2.17 12.38
C ASP A 130 16.84 -3.21 11.43
N GLU A 131 17.04 -4.45 11.93
CA GLU A 131 17.58 -5.54 11.13
C GLU A 131 16.67 -5.96 9.98
N MET A 132 15.38 -5.66 10.07
CA MET A 132 14.40 -6.02 9.04
C MET A 132 14.23 -4.91 7.99
N LYS A 133 14.50 -3.65 8.34
CA LYS A 133 14.21 -2.49 7.49
C LYS A 133 14.90 -2.54 6.13
N SER A 134 16.11 -3.09 6.06
CA SER A 134 16.87 -3.25 4.80
C SER A 134 16.27 -4.27 3.84
N HIS A 135 15.44 -5.18 4.33
CA HIS A 135 14.92 -6.32 3.56
C HIS A 135 13.43 -6.23 3.25
N ILE A 136 12.68 -5.31 3.86
CA ILE A 136 11.21 -5.27 3.75
C ILE A 136 10.70 -5.07 2.32
N PHE A 137 11.51 -4.52 1.43
CA PHE A 137 11.18 -4.32 0.02
C PHE A 137 11.62 -5.48 -0.88
N GLU A 138 12.31 -6.49 -0.33
CA GLU A 138 12.69 -7.69 -1.06
C GLU A 138 11.49 -8.60 -1.28
N MET A 139 11.42 -9.23 -2.46
CA MET A 139 10.37 -10.19 -2.77
C MET A 139 10.44 -11.39 -1.82
N PHE A 140 9.28 -11.84 -1.38
CA PHE A 140 9.13 -12.99 -0.47
C PHE A 140 9.71 -12.79 0.94
N TYR A 141 10.15 -11.57 1.27
CA TYR A 141 10.56 -11.28 2.63
C TYR A 141 9.34 -11.10 3.52
N THR A 142 9.24 -11.97 4.52
CA THR A 142 8.25 -11.86 5.61
C THR A 142 9.03 -11.79 6.91
N GLY A 143 8.87 -10.71 7.67
CA GLY A 143 9.46 -10.64 9.01
C GLY A 143 9.08 -11.88 9.83
N LYS A 144 9.93 -12.30 10.75
CA LYS A 144 9.70 -13.47 11.63
C LYS A 144 8.45 -13.26 12.49
N THR A 145 7.28 -13.45 11.91
CA THR A 145 6.00 -13.49 12.63
C THR A 145 5.65 -14.95 12.90
N THR A 146 5.13 -15.21 14.08
CA THR A 146 4.71 -16.53 14.57
C THR A 146 3.83 -17.23 13.51
N ILE A 147 4.02 -18.53 13.36
CA ILE A 147 3.41 -19.43 12.35
C ILE A 147 1.90 -19.24 12.14
N ALA A 148 1.18 -18.67 13.10
CA ALA A 148 -0.27 -18.44 13.02
C ALA A 148 -0.67 -17.31 12.05
N ASP A 149 0.18 -16.31 11.80
CA ASP A 149 -0.12 -15.17 10.93
C ASP A 149 0.54 -15.28 9.54
N SER A 150 1.41 -16.27 9.33
CA SER A 150 2.17 -16.45 8.09
C SER A 150 1.32 -16.89 6.88
N HIS A 151 0.09 -17.37 7.12
CA HIS A 151 -0.77 -17.86 6.04
C HIS A 151 -1.35 -16.79 5.12
N ARG A 152 -1.11 -15.48 5.35
CA ARG A 152 -1.73 -14.41 4.57
C ARG A 152 -0.80 -13.31 4.04
N SER A 153 0.53 -13.47 4.07
CA SER A 153 1.41 -12.54 3.36
C SER A 153 2.64 -13.24 2.80
N LEU A 154 2.77 -13.22 1.50
CA LEU A 154 3.91 -13.77 0.77
C LEU A 154 5.08 -12.78 0.63
N GLY A 155 5.03 -11.62 1.29
CA GLY A 155 6.09 -10.62 1.15
C GLY A 155 6.20 -10.01 -0.25
N LEU A 156 5.09 -9.93 -0.99
CA LEU A 156 5.06 -9.38 -2.36
C LEU A 156 4.55 -7.94 -2.40
N GLY A 157 3.74 -7.52 -1.43
CA GLY A 157 3.06 -6.21 -1.47
C GLY A 157 4.04 -5.03 -1.46
N LEU A 158 5.01 -5.02 -0.52
CA LEU A 158 6.01 -3.93 -0.44
C LEU A 158 7.00 -3.95 -1.60
N ALA A 159 7.40 -5.13 -2.07
CA ALA A 159 8.23 -5.27 -3.27
C ALA A 159 7.52 -4.72 -4.51
N LEU A 160 6.22 -4.98 -4.65
CA LEU A 160 5.41 -4.41 -5.72
C LEU A 160 5.30 -2.88 -5.60
N CYS A 161 5.05 -2.36 -4.39
CA CYS A 161 5.03 -0.92 -4.16
C CYS A 161 6.34 -0.27 -4.58
N HIS A 162 7.48 -0.85 -4.19
CA HIS A 162 8.80 -0.36 -4.57
C HIS A 162 8.98 -0.33 -6.09
N SER A 163 8.69 -1.43 -6.78
CA SER A 163 8.80 -1.50 -8.25
C SER A 163 7.87 -0.51 -8.97
N ILE A 164 6.64 -0.31 -8.46
CA ILE A 164 5.72 0.68 -9.03
C ILE A 164 6.28 2.10 -8.87
N ILE A 165 6.76 2.45 -7.69
CA ILE A 165 7.25 3.80 -7.40
C ILE A 165 8.54 4.08 -8.19
N GLU A 166 9.47 3.11 -8.30
CA GLU A 166 10.64 3.23 -9.18
C GLU A 166 10.24 3.47 -10.64
N ALA A 167 9.25 2.73 -11.13
CA ALA A 167 8.72 2.90 -12.50
C ALA A 167 8.02 4.26 -12.72
N HIS A 168 7.69 4.98 -11.64
CA HIS A 168 7.20 6.37 -11.64
C HIS A 168 8.31 7.39 -11.36
N GLU A 169 9.58 6.99 -11.46
CA GLU A 169 10.74 7.86 -11.15
C GLU A 169 10.68 8.43 -9.72
N GLY A 170 10.02 7.68 -8.82
CA GLY A 170 9.88 8.01 -7.41
C GLY A 170 10.85 7.22 -6.53
N GLU A 171 10.80 7.50 -5.25
CA GLU A 171 11.50 6.77 -4.21
C GLU A 171 10.50 6.33 -3.13
N LEU A 172 10.58 5.07 -2.67
CA LEU A 172 9.81 4.56 -1.54
C LEU A 172 10.75 4.25 -0.39
N THR A 173 10.50 4.87 0.76
CA THR A 173 11.32 4.74 1.98
C THR A 173 10.47 4.41 3.19
N LEU A 174 11.11 3.83 4.22
CA LEU A 174 10.53 3.60 5.54
C LEU A 174 11.25 4.46 6.58
N LYS A 175 10.48 5.11 7.44
CA LYS A 175 10.94 5.84 8.63
C LYS A 175 10.22 5.33 9.87
N ASP A 176 10.86 5.51 11.03
CA ASP A 176 10.17 5.26 12.30
C ASP A 176 9.20 6.38 12.62
N ASN A 177 8.04 6.01 13.16
CA ASN A 177 7.10 6.96 13.73
C ASN A 177 7.37 7.13 15.24
N TYR A 178 7.13 8.33 15.76
CA TYR A 178 7.28 8.61 17.18
C TYR A 178 5.91 8.70 17.88
N PRO A 179 5.71 8.09 19.07
CA PRO A 179 6.70 7.34 19.88
C PRO A 179 6.96 5.90 19.39
N HIS A 180 6.14 5.36 18.50
CA HIS A 180 6.27 4.05 17.88
C HIS A 180 5.40 4.00 16.60
N GLY A 181 5.71 3.08 15.70
CA GLY A 181 4.99 2.87 14.43
C GLY A 181 5.91 3.01 13.21
N CYS A 182 5.29 3.04 12.05
CA CYS A 182 5.96 3.15 10.76
C CYS A 182 5.45 4.37 9.99
N ILE A 183 6.32 4.93 9.16
CA ILE A 183 5.99 5.94 8.15
C ILE A 183 6.57 5.44 6.84
N PHE A 184 5.70 4.95 5.95
CA PHE A 184 6.08 4.70 4.56
C PHE A 184 5.91 6.00 3.78
N VAL A 185 6.99 6.44 3.13
CA VAL A 185 7.02 7.68 2.36
C VAL A 185 7.38 7.37 0.93
N PHE A 186 6.61 7.86 -0.03
CA PHE A 186 7.00 7.79 -1.44
C PHE A 186 6.82 9.13 -2.14
N THR A 187 7.54 9.29 -3.25
CA THR A 187 7.52 10.51 -4.05
C THR A 187 7.08 10.24 -5.48
N LEU A 188 6.43 11.25 -6.09
CA LEU A 188 6.05 11.24 -7.51
C LEU A 188 6.47 12.56 -8.17
N PRO A 189 6.71 12.58 -9.49
CA PRO A 189 6.91 13.82 -10.21
C PRO A 189 5.66 14.70 -10.13
N LEU A 190 5.85 16.00 -9.88
CA LEU A 190 4.78 16.98 -10.05
C LEU A 190 4.52 17.20 -11.54
N SER A 191 3.27 17.43 -11.89
CA SER A 191 2.91 17.93 -13.20
C SER A 191 3.11 19.45 -13.25
N GLU A 192 3.79 19.92 -14.28
CA GLU A 192 3.85 21.35 -14.55
C GLU A 192 2.50 21.81 -15.12
N VAL A 193 1.77 22.63 -14.38
CA VAL A 193 0.60 23.32 -14.92
C VAL A 193 1.10 24.39 -15.88
N THR A 194 1.23 24.09 -17.14
CA THR A 194 1.36 25.11 -18.17
C THR A 194 0.00 25.80 -18.32
N LEU A 195 -0.17 26.92 -17.63
CA LEU A 195 -1.25 27.85 -17.95
C LEU A 195 -0.99 28.38 -19.35
N ASN A 196 -1.63 27.78 -20.36
CA ASN A 196 -1.69 28.39 -21.69
C ASN A 196 -2.58 29.62 -21.55
N GLU A 197 -1.96 30.80 -21.55
CA GLU A 197 -2.63 32.10 -21.72
C GLU A 197 -3.28 32.23 -23.13
#